data_7e0d2190fba32911cd343fe9b30847e1
#
_entry.id   7e0d2190fba32911cd343fe9b30847e1
#
_cell.length_a   1.000
_cell.length_b   1.000
_cell.length_c   1.000
_cell.angle_alpha   90.00
_cell.angle_beta   90.00
_cell.angle_gamma   90.00
#
_symmetry.space_group_name_H-M   'P 1'
#
loop_
_entity.id
_entity.type
_entity.pdbx_description
1 polymer ?
#
loop_
_entity_poly.entity_id
_entity_poly.type
_entity_poly.pdbx_seq_one_letter_code
_entity_poly.pdbx_strand_id
1 'polypeptide(L)'
;SKIHTVETTGKTYNFYPYMTQAGTYKFRVRTIAKTSKQDDYGKNSEWVESDEIYLAKEDVSDGSGRNDNNTSGSPNGNTNAGWKKYDNTWYYYYPDGSYVKNGWVEVGGRWYLFDASGRMLTGWQERNGQMYYLDGSGAMITGWLSWNGRWCYMNETQDAYYGCLVRGHWLGKDGKTYYLDNVGYMVEGWNQVDGNWYYFYPGQGNKAVNTTIDTFYVNQQGIWVH
;
A
#
# COMPACT_ATOMS: atom_id res chain seq x y z
N SER A 1 0.92 -7.03 27.20
CA SER A 1 1.50 -6.91 25.85
C SER A 1 3.00 -7.14 25.91
N LYS A 2 3.53 -7.97 25.04
CA LYS A 2 4.96 -8.16 24.90
C LYS A 2 5.48 -7.15 23.87
N ILE A 3 6.51 -6.40 24.20
CA ILE A 3 7.20 -5.51 23.27
C ILE A 3 8.46 -6.22 22.81
N HIS A 4 8.61 -6.40 21.51
CA HIS A 4 9.82 -6.89 20.88
C HIS A 4 10.44 -5.77 20.07
N THR A 5 11.71 -5.47 20.33
CA THR A 5 12.44 -4.39 19.64
C THR A 5 13.56 -4.99 18.82
N VAL A 6 13.63 -4.60 17.54
CA VAL A 6 14.70 -4.98 16.62
C VAL A 6 15.29 -3.74 15.98
N GLU A 7 16.60 -3.68 15.89
CA GLU A 7 17.33 -2.69 15.10
C GLU A 7 17.75 -3.31 13.77
N THR A 8 17.47 -2.62 12.66
CA THR A 8 17.87 -3.04 11.32
C THR A 8 18.38 -1.86 10.51
N THR A 9 19.31 -2.11 9.61
CA THR A 9 19.79 -1.13 8.61
C THR A 9 19.02 -1.25 7.29
N GLY A 10 18.19 -2.27 7.14
CA GLY A 10 17.36 -2.49 5.96
C GLY A 10 16.11 -1.60 5.95
N LYS A 11 15.54 -1.41 4.76
CA LYS A 11 14.26 -0.70 4.57
C LYS A 11 13.05 -1.55 4.96
N THR A 12 13.22 -2.86 5.02
CA THR A 12 12.18 -3.83 5.37
C THR A 12 12.67 -4.77 6.45
N TYR A 13 11.77 -5.20 7.30
CA TYR A 13 12.06 -6.18 8.34
C TYR A 13 10.92 -7.18 8.48
N ASN A 14 11.24 -8.48 8.55
CA ASN A 14 10.26 -9.51 8.75
C ASN A 14 10.03 -9.74 10.26
N PHE A 15 8.86 -9.35 10.76
CA PHE A 15 8.45 -9.58 12.15
C PHE A 15 7.80 -10.94 12.37
N TYR A 16 7.47 -11.67 11.31
CA TYR A 16 6.76 -12.96 11.40
C TYR A 16 7.36 -13.94 12.41
N PRO A 17 8.70 -14.14 12.49
CA PRO A 17 9.27 -15.08 13.47
C PRO A 17 8.93 -14.77 14.94
N TYR A 18 8.51 -13.54 15.23
CA TYR A 18 8.18 -13.08 16.58
C TYR A 18 6.68 -13.08 16.89
N MET A 19 5.86 -13.35 15.89
CA MET A 19 4.40 -13.40 15.98
C MET A 19 3.96 -14.82 16.35
N THR A 20 4.33 -15.26 17.55
CA THR A 20 4.15 -16.65 18.00
C THR A 20 2.84 -16.91 18.74
N GLN A 21 1.96 -15.94 18.82
CA GLN A 21 0.65 -16.04 19.46
C GLN A 21 -0.40 -15.35 18.60
N ALA A 22 -1.60 -15.94 18.51
CA ALA A 22 -2.73 -15.28 17.88
C ALA A 22 -3.10 -13.99 18.63
N GLY A 23 -3.50 -12.96 17.92
CA GLY A 23 -3.89 -11.70 18.52
C GLY A 23 -3.70 -10.51 17.61
N THR A 24 -3.98 -9.33 18.14
CA THR A 24 -3.79 -8.07 17.45
C THR A 24 -2.37 -7.55 17.68
N TYR A 25 -1.70 -7.21 16.61
CA TYR A 25 -0.36 -6.64 16.60
C TYR A 25 -0.40 -5.21 16.08
N LYS A 26 0.46 -4.38 16.65
CA LYS A 26 0.72 -3.02 16.20
C LYS A 26 2.22 -2.81 16.12
N PHE A 27 2.67 -2.30 15.00
CA PHE A 27 4.09 -2.03 14.78
C PHE A 27 4.35 -0.54 14.87
N ARG A 28 5.54 -0.20 15.33
CA ARG A 28 6.03 1.16 15.27
C ARG A 28 7.49 1.16 14.85
N VAL A 29 7.85 2.11 14.03
CA VAL A 29 9.20 2.28 13.52
C VAL A 29 9.69 3.71 13.74
N ARG A 30 10.99 3.87 13.91
CA ARG A 30 11.65 5.16 13.88
C ARG A 30 13.06 5.01 13.32
N THR A 31 13.60 6.06 12.78
CA THR A 31 15.02 6.14 12.46
C THR A 31 15.81 6.39 13.73
N ILE A 32 16.84 5.60 13.95
CA ILE A 32 17.81 5.80 15.03
C ILE A 32 19.06 6.43 14.43
N ALA A 33 19.42 7.61 14.90
CA ALA A 33 20.68 8.22 14.52
C ALA A 33 21.81 7.49 15.22
N LYS A 34 22.66 6.80 14.45
CA LYS A 34 23.91 6.23 14.95
C LYS A 34 25.01 7.27 14.77
N THR A 35 25.44 7.88 15.85
CA THR A 35 26.63 8.75 15.86
C THR A 35 27.79 8.03 16.55
N SER A 36 28.95 8.17 15.97
CA SER A 36 30.19 7.65 16.58
C SER A 36 30.74 8.55 17.68
N LYS A 37 30.13 9.72 17.89
CA LYS A 37 30.52 10.72 18.90
C LYS A 37 29.30 11.15 19.69
N GLN A 38 29.44 11.24 20.99
CA GLN A 38 28.38 11.52 21.97
C GLN A 38 27.78 12.93 21.83
N ASP A 39 28.37 13.81 21.02
CA ASP A 39 28.02 15.21 20.86
C ASP A 39 27.42 15.53 19.48
N ASP A 40 27.20 14.54 18.63
CA ASP A 40 26.63 14.75 17.29
C ASP A 40 25.12 14.70 17.30
N TYR A 41 24.51 15.78 16.85
CA TYR A 41 23.08 16.13 16.94
C TYR A 41 22.11 15.28 16.08
N GLY A 42 22.37 13.99 15.92
CA GLY A 42 21.41 13.08 15.31
C GLY A 42 20.28 12.77 16.29
N LYS A 43 19.11 13.38 16.14
CA LYS A 43 17.92 12.98 16.88
C LYS A 43 17.26 11.77 16.21
N ASN A 44 16.81 10.81 17.02
CA ASN A 44 15.91 9.78 16.52
C ASN A 44 14.65 10.45 15.96
N SER A 45 14.10 9.90 14.89
CA SER A 45 12.78 10.36 14.42
C SER A 45 11.68 10.03 15.45
N GLU A 46 10.57 10.70 15.32
CA GLU A 46 9.34 10.27 16.00
C GLU A 46 8.95 8.85 15.57
N TRP A 47 8.19 8.18 16.42
CA TRP A 47 7.65 6.88 16.10
C TRP A 47 6.52 7.00 15.08
N VAL A 48 6.57 6.18 14.04
CA VAL A 48 5.47 5.95 13.11
C VAL A 48 4.85 4.60 13.47
N GLU A 49 3.54 4.58 13.68
CA GLU A 49 2.79 3.38 14.04
C GLU A 49 1.99 2.87 12.82
N SER A 50 1.93 1.55 12.68
CA SER A 50 1.04 0.90 11.73
C SER A 50 -0.40 0.90 12.25
N ASP A 51 -1.36 0.60 11.36
CA ASP A 51 -2.65 0.10 11.77
C ASP A 51 -2.50 -1.22 12.54
N GLU A 52 -3.56 -1.62 13.24
CA GLU A 52 -3.59 -2.90 13.93
C GLU A 52 -3.71 -4.04 12.91
N ILE A 53 -2.87 -5.06 13.08
CA ILE A 53 -2.89 -6.29 12.28
C ILE A 53 -3.27 -7.43 13.20
N TYR A 54 -4.36 -8.12 12.87
CA TYR A 54 -4.73 -9.34 13.60
C TYR A 54 -4.06 -10.55 12.95
N LEU A 55 -3.45 -11.40 13.81
CA LEU A 55 -2.88 -12.69 13.42
C LEU A 55 -3.71 -13.80 14.03
N ALA A 56 -4.28 -14.67 13.18
CA ALA A 56 -5.02 -15.82 13.62
C ALA A 56 -4.08 -16.92 14.18
N LYS A 57 -4.65 -17.88 14.88
CA LYS A 57 -3.85 -18.93 15.53
C LYS A 57 -3.10 -19.81 14.52
N GLU A 58 -3.69 -20.05 13.36
CA GLU A 58 -3.10 -20.81 12.25
C GLU A 58 -2.00 -20.05 11.50
N ASP A 59 -1.95 -18.74 11.64
CA ASP A 59 -1.00 -17.87 10.99
C ASP A 59 0.18 -17.50 11.89
N VAL A 60 0.22 -18.00 13.12
CA VAL A 60 1.33 -17.72 14.02
C VAL A 60 2.59 -18.47 13.61
N SER A 61 3.73 -17.82 13.81
CA SER A 61 5.03 -18.42 13.58
C SER A 61 5.35 -19.49 14.62
N ASP A 62 5.99 -20.57 14.18
CA ASP A 62 6.64 -21.54 15.06
C ASP A 62 7.96 -21.00 15.64
N GLY A 63 8.34 -19.77 15.29
CA GLY A 63 9.61 -19.13 15.66
C GLY A 63 10.78 -19.47 14.73
N SER A 64 10.57 -20.32 13.72
CA SER A 64 11.63 -20.74 12.78
C SER A 64 11.92 -19.73 11.67
N GLY A 65 11.05 -18.72 11.51
CA GLY A 65 11.13 -17.73 10.42
C GLY A 65 10.66 -18.26 9.07
N ARG A 66 10.12 -19.49 9.03
CA ARG A 66 9.53 -20.07 7.83
C ARG A 66 8.05 -19.77 7.79
N ASN A 67 7.58 -19.34 6.64
CA ASN A 67 6.14 -19.21 6.36
C ASN A 67 5.67 -20.54 5.74
N ASP A 68 5.34 -21.52 6.56
CA ASP A 68 4.86 -22.83 6.10
C ASP A 68 3.37 -22.75 5.74
N ASN A 69 3.03 -21.86 4.79
CA ASN A 69 1.68 -21.80 4.19
C ASN A 69 1.38 -23.03 3.31
N ASN A 70 1.83 -24.22 3.68
CA ASN A 70 1.50 -25.46 3.00
C ASN A 70 1.08 -26.54 3.98
N THR A 71 -0.05 -26.34 4.65
CA THR A 71 -0.73 -27.42 5.34
C THR A 71 -2.11 -27.65 4.75
N SER A 72 -2.14 -28.47 3.72
CA SER A 72 -3.29 -29.31 3.41
C SER A 72 -3.51 -30.23 4.60
N GLY A 73 -4.60 -29.99 5.35
CA GLY A 73 -5.07 -30.95 6.33
C GLY A 73 -5.19 -30.39 7.75
N SER A 74 -6.21 -29.60 7.99
CA SER A 74 -6.68 -29.34 9.34
C SER A 74 -7.52 -30.51 9.83
N PRO A 75 -7.13 -31.17 10.94
CA PRO A 75 -7.96 -32.23 11.52
C PRO A 75 -8.90 -31.73 12.64
N ASN A 76 -9.40 -30.49 12.56
CA ASN A 76 -10.55 -30.05 13.35
C ASN A 76 -11.22 -28.87 12.66
N GLY A 77 -12.19 -29.18 11.80
CA GLY A 77 -12.96 -28.21 11.06
C GLY A 77 -13.81 -27.32 11.97
N ASN A 78 -13.31 -26.18 12.36
CA ASN A 78 -14.19 -25.11 12.78
C ASN A 78 -14.75 -24.45 11.52
N THR A 79 -15.94 -24.89 11.09
CA THR A 79 -16.65 -24.43 9.89
C THR A 79 -17.10 -22.96 9.99
N ASN A 80 -16.69 -22.24 11.04
CA ASN A 80 -17.09 -20.85 11.27
C ASN A 80 -16.11 -19.80 10.79
N ALA A 81 -14.88 -20.14 10.43
CA ALA A 81 -13.87 -19.22 9.92
C ALA A 81 -14.08 -18.87 8.43
N GLY A 82 -13.48 -17.75 8.00
CA GLY A 82 -13.46 -17.31 6.61
C GLY A 82 -14.58 -16.34 6.25
N TRP A 83 -14.79 -16.19 4.97
CA TRP A 83 -15.79 -15.27 4.43
C TRP A 83 -17.21 -15.70 4.73
N LYS A 84 -18.01 -14.78 5.26
CA LYS A 84 -19.44 -14.96 5.50
C LYS A 84 -20.22 -13.77 4.98
N LYS A 85 -21.40 -14.03 4.41
CA LYS A 85 -22.27 -13.01 3.85
C LYS A 85 -23.59 -13.00 4.62
N TYR A 86 -23.94 -11.80 5.14
CA TYR A 86 -25.22 -11.53 5.79
C TYR A 86 -25.83 -10.28 5.15
N ASP A 87 -27.08 -10.32 4.77
CA ASP A 87 -27.80 -9.20 4.17
C ASP A 87 -27.02 -8.42 3.08
N ASN A 88 -26.44 -9.17 2.13
CA ASN A 88 -25.58 -8.64 1.06
C ASN A 88 -24.24 -8.03 1.53
N THR A 89 -23.87 -8.15 2.78
CA THR A 89 -22.64 -7.61 3.36
C THR A 89 -21.68 -8.75 3.69
N TRP A 90 -20.42 -8.59 3.31
CA TRP A 90 -19.38 -9.55 3.61
C TRP A 90 -18.67 -9.22 4.92
N TYR A 91 -18.32 -10.28 5.67
CA TYR A 91 -17.53 -10.29 6.90
C TYR A 91 -16.45 -11.34 6.78
N TYR A 92 -15.34 -11.15 7.47
CA TYR A 92 -14.30 -12.16 7.57
C TYR A 92 -14.13 -12.60 9.01
N TYR A 93 -14.41 -13.88 9.26
CA TYR A 93 -14.39 -14.49 10.58
C TYR A 93 -13.10 -15.28 10.80
N TYR A 94 -12.59 -15.19 12.01
CA TYR A 94 -11.49 -16.00 12.50
C TYR A 94 -12.00 -17.31 13.12
N PRO A 95 -11.11 -18.32 13.30
CA PRO A 95 -11.49 -19.62 13.89
C PRO A 95 -12.08 -19.53 15.30
N ASP A 96 -11.71 -18.53 16.08
CA ASP A 96 -12.22 -18.27 17.42
C ASP A 96 -13.63 -17.66 17.45
N GLY A 97 -14.22 -17.41 16.26
CA GLY A 97 -15.53 -16.79 16.11
C GLY A 97 -15.53 -15.26 16.14
N SER A 98 -14.40 -14.62 16.41
CA SER A 98 -14.24 -13.16 16.19
C SER A 98 -14.24 -12.84 14.70
N TYR A 99 -14.34 -11.56 14.35
CA TYR A 99 -14.27 -11.11 12.95
C TYR A 99 -13.56 -9.76 12.84
N VAL A 100 -13.03 -9.49 11.65
CA VAL A 100 -12.29 -8.26 11.38
C VAL A 100 -13.19 -7.05 11.58
N LYS A 101 -12.69 -6.03 12.27
CA LYS A 101 -13.34 -4.73 12.47
C LYS A 101 -12.34 -3.61 12.33
N ASN A 102 -12.77 -2.52 11.72
CA ASN A 102 -12.03 -1.25 11.64
C ASN A 102 -10.57 -1.41 11.20
N GLY A 103 -10.30 -2.28 10.23
CA GLY A 103 -8.92 -2.54 9.82
C GLY A 103 -8.81 -3.35 8.54
N TRP A 104 -7.57 -3.58 8.17
CA TRP A 104 -7.17 -4.35 7.01
C TRP A 104 -6.98 -5.82 7.37
N VAL A 105 -7.26 -6.70 6.42
CA VAL A 105 -6.85 -8.11 6.48
C VAL A 105 -6.36 -8.56 5.11
N GLU A 106 -5.31 -9.34 5.10
CA GLU A 106 -4.84 -10.03 3.90
C GLU A 106 -5.43 -11.44 3.85
N VAL A 107 -6.08 -11.77 2.74
CA VAL A 107 -6.66 -13.08 2.50
C VAL A 107 -6.32 -13.53 1.08
N GLY A 108 -5.60 -14.63 0.96
CA GLY A 108 -5.21 -15.17 -0.33
C GLY A 108 -4.37 -14.22 -1.19
N GLY A 109 -3.47 -13.45 -0.57
CA GLY A 109 -2.60 -12.47 -1.24
C GLY A 109 -3.31 -11.18 -1.67
N ARG A 110 -4.53 -10.94 -1.17
CA ARG A 110 -5.30 -9.71 -1.43
C ARG A 110 -5.68 -9.03 -0.13
N TRP A 111 -5.63 -7.70 -0.12
CA TRP A 111 -5.99 -6.89 1.03
C TRP A 111 -7.44 -6.45 0.96
N TYR A 112 -8.12 -6.52 2.10
CA TYR A 112 -9.52 -6.13 2.28
C TYR A 112 -9.64 -5.23 3.50
N LEU A 113 -10.55 -4.26 3.42
CA LEU A 113 -10.78 -3.29 4.49
C LEU A 113 -12.18 -3.45 5.07
N PHE A 114 -12.29 -3.34 6.39
CA PHE A 114 -13.55 -3.48 7.11
C PHE A 114 -13.84 -2.25 7.95
N ASP A 115 -15.12 -1.89 8.04
CA ASP A 115 -15.57 -0.79 8.90
C ASP A 115 -15.61 -1.19 10.38
N ALA A 116 -15.99 -0.24 11.26
CA ALA A 116 -16.10 -0.46 12.70
C ALA A 116 -17.14 -1.54 13.09
N SER A 117 -18.10 -1.79 12.21
CA SER A 117 -19.11 -2.87 12.40
C SER A 117 -18.64 -4.20 11.80
N GLY A 118 -17.45 -4.25 11.20
CA GLY A 118 -16.89 -5.43 10.55
C GLY A 118 -17.44 -5.70 9.15
N ARG A 119 -18.08 -4.73 8.51
CA ARG A 119 -18.57 -4.86 7.15
C ARG A 119 -17.43 -4.59 6.17
N MET A 120 -17.23 -5.49 5.23
CA MET A 120 -16.26 -5.30 4.15
C MET A 120 -16.61 -4.05 3.33
N LEU A 121 -15.62 -3.21 3.10
CA LEU A 121 -15.73 -1.98 2.33
C LEU A 121 -15.41 -2.22 0.85
N THR A 122 -15.94 -1.37 -0.03
CA THR A 122 -15.67 -1.32 -1.46
C THR A 122 -15.56 0.13 -1.92
N GLY A 123 -15.03 0.36 -3.13
CA GLY A 123 -14.88 1.70 -3.69
C GLY A 123 -13.74 2.48 -3.02
N TRP A 124 -13.81 3.81 -3.14
CA TRP A 124 -12.82 4.71 -2.55
C TRP A 124 -12.94 4.76 -1.04
N GLN A 125 -11.82 4.58 -0.37
CA GLN A 125 -11.70 4.64 1.09
C GLN A 125 -10.52 5.50 1.51
N GLU A 126 -10.74 6.33 2.53
CA GLU A 126 -9.66 7.09 3.16
C GLU A 126 -9.24 6.42 4.46
N ARG A 127 -7.91 6.25 4.63
CA ARG A 127 -7.29 5.77 5.87
C ARG A 127 -6.00 6.54 6.12
N ASN A 128 -5.88 7.13 7.28
CA ASN A 128 -4.69 7.88 7.71
C ASN A 128 -4.26 8.95 6.68
N GLY A 129 -5.22 9.67 6.07
CA GLY A 129 -4.98 10.69 5.06
C GLY A 129 -4.59 10.14 3.68
N GLN A 130 -4.59 8.82 3.50
CA GLN A 130 -4.32 8.16 2.23
C GLN A 130 -5.60 7.61 1.60
N MET A 131 -5.68 7.68 0.28
CA MET A 131 -6.81 7.16 -0.49
C MET A 131 -6.48 5.79 -1.06
N TYR A 132 -7.40 4.86 -0.93
CA TYR A 132 -7.34 3.49 -1.45
C TYR A 132 -8.56 3.21 -2.31
N TYR A 133 -8.45 2.28 -3.24
CA TYR A 133 -9.61 1.79 -3.99
C TYR A 133 -9.75 0.28 -3.81
N LEU A 134 -10.95 -0.11 -3.40
CA LEU A 134 -11.34 -1.51 -3.26
C LEU A 134 -12.33 -1.85 -4.38
N ASP A 135 -12.08 -2.91 -5.11
CA ASP A 135 -12.97 -3.31 -6.20
C ASP A 135 -14.33 -3.81 -5.70
N GLY A 136 -15.21 -4.23 -6.62
CA GLY A 136 -16.53 -4.76 -6.27
C GLY A 136 -16.50 -6.05 -5.45
N SER A 137 -15.36 -6.75 -5.38
CA SER A 137 -15.13 -7.89 -4.52
C SER A 137 -14.56 -7.51 -3.14
N GLY A 138 -14.26 -6.24 -2.92
CA GLY A 138 -13.60 -5.69 -1.74
C GLY A 138 -12.08 -5.76 -1.77
N ALA A 139 -11.49 -6.33 -2.82
CA ALA A 139 -10.05 -6.43 -2.93
C ALA A 139 -9.40 -5.08 -3.25
N MET A 140 -8.35 -4.72 -2.52
CA MET A 140 -7.57 -3.50 -2.75
C MET A 140 -6.89 -3.58 -4.13
N ILE A 141 -7.06 -2.52 -4.92
CA ILE A 141 -6.42 -2.37 -6.23
C ILE A 141 -5.04 -1.73 -6.07
N THR A 142 -4.09 -2.25 -6.83
CA THR A 142 -2.76 -1.65 -7.05
C THR A 142 -2.50 -1.49 -8.54
N GLY A 143 -1.55 -0.62 -8.92
CA GLY A 143 -1.25 -0.31 -10.31
C GLY A 143 -2.27 0.64 -10.94
N TRP A 144 -2.41 0.56 -12.26
CA TRP A 144 -3.30 1.46 -13.02
C TRP A 144 -4.78 1.17 -12.75
N LEU A 145 -5.53 2.22 -12.43
CA LEU A 145 -6.98 2.21 -12.22
C LEU A 145 -7.63 3.23 -13.17
N SER A 146 -8.56 2.76 -14.01
CA SER A 146 -9.43 3.66 -14.78
C SER A 146 -10.63 4.06 -13.93
N TRP A 147 -10.79 5.35 -13.68
CA TRP A 147 -11.88 5.92 -12.90
C TRP A 147 -12.48 7.15 -13.60
N ASN A 148 -13.79 7.13 -13.84
CA ASN A 148 -14.51 8.19 -14.55
C ASN A 148 -13.86 8.58 -15.89
N GLY A 149 -13.36 7.60 -16.65
CA GLY A 149 -12.72 7.82 -17.95
C GLY A 149 -11.30 8.40 -17.89
N ARG A 150 -10.71 8.54 -16.70
CA ARG A 150 -9.34 8.98 -16.50
C ARG A 150 -8.54 7.91 -15.76
N TRP A 151 -7.22 7.91 -15.95
CA TRP A 151 -6.32 6.97 -15.29
C TRP A 151 -5.79 7.53 -13.97
N CYS A 152 -5.82 6.71 -12.94
CA CYS A 152 -5.15 6.89 -11.65
C CYS A 152 -4.11 5.79 -11.47
N TYR A 153 -3.16 5.98 -10.57
CA TYR A 153 -2.21 4.95 -10.21
C TYR A 153 -2.23 4.69 -8.70
N MET A 154 -2.45 3.43 -8.34
CA MET A 154 -2.42 2.95 -6.96
C MET A 154 -1.04 2.35 -6.72
N ASN A 155 -0.31 2.82 -5.71
CA ASN A 155 1.07 2.41 -5.47
C ASN A 155 1.18 0.89 -5.31
N GLU A 156 2.00 0.25 -6.16
CA GLU A 156 2.25 -1.20 -6.11
C GLU A 156 3.58 -1.57 -5.45
N THR A 157 4.34 -0.57 -5.00
CA THR A 157 5.55 -0.80 -4.20
C THR A 157 5.15 -1.20 -2.78
N GLN A 158 5.65 -2.32 -2.31
CA GLN A 158 5.39 -2.81 -0.95
C GLN A 158 6.17 -1.99 0.08
N ASP A 159 5.74 -0.76 0.29
CA ASP A 159 6.24 0.19 1.27
C ASP A 159 5.10 0.69 2.17
N ALA A 160 5.33 1.75 2.95
CA ALA A 160 4.32 2.35 3.82
C ALA A 160 3.10 2.92 3.07
N TYR A 161 3.20 3.08 1.75
CA TYR A 161 2.15 3.64 0.88
C TYR A 161 1.56 2.60 -0.08
N TYR A 162 1.78 1.32 0.17
CA TYR A 162 1.26 0.24 -0.67
C TYR A 162 -0.26 0.35 -0.82
N GLY A 163 -0.73 0.36 -2.06
CA GLY A 163 -2.14 0.51 -2.41
C GLY A 163 -2.67 1.95 -2.36
N CYS A 164 -1.87 2.95 -1.94
CA CYS A 164 -2.31 4.34 -1.91
C CYS A 164 -2.40 4.96 -3.30
N LEU A 165 -3.36 5.88 -3.47
CA LEU A 165 -3.42 6.73 -4.66
C LEU A 165 -2.19 7.64 -4.75
N VAL A 166 -1.45 7.56 -5.85
CA VAL A 166 -0.33 8.45 -6.14
C VAL A 166 -0.88 9.81 -6.60
N ARG A 167 -0.40 10.90 -5.98
CA ARG A 167 -0.85 12.28 -6.26
C ARG A 167 0.33 13.24 -6.29
N GLY A 168 0.30 14.21 -7.21
CA GLY A 168 1.31 15.27 -7.32
C GLY A 168 2.71 14.70 -7.53
N HIS A 169 2.86 13.60 -8.27
CA HIS A 169 4.10 12.87 -8.31
C HIS A 169 4.44 12.31 -9.69
N TRP A 170 5.75 12.26 -9.98
CA TRP A 170 6.27 11.59 -11.15
C TRP A 170 6.28 10.08 -10.95
N LEU A 171 5.83 9.34 -11.95
CA LEU A 171 5.80 7.87 -11.95
C LEU A 171 6.68 7.33 -13.08
N GLY A 172 7.72 6.59 -12.72
CA GLY A 172 8.47 5.75 -13.65
C GLY A 172 7.87 4.35 -13.72
N LYS A 173 7.39 3.93 -14.88
CA LYS A 173 6.78 2.60 -15.07
C LYS A 173 7.08 2.08 -16.47
N ASP A 174 7.56 0.83 -16.57
CA ASP A 174 7.83 0.13 -17.83
C ASP A 174 8.69 0.96 -18.83
N GLY A 175 9.74 1.61 -18.30
CA GLY A 175 10.64 2.46 -19.09
C GLY A 175 10.05 3.78 -19.55
N LYS A 176 8.83 4.12 -19.14
CA LYS A 176 8.13 5.37 -19.43
C LYS A 176 8.00 6.23 -18.18
N THR A 177 7.79 7.52 -18.38
CA THR A 177 7.57 8.47 -17.26
C THR A 177 6.21 9.12 -17.42
N TYR A 178 5.46 9.15 -16.33
CA TYR A 178 4.13 9.75 -16.22
C TYR A 178 4.12 10.80 -15.12
N TYR A 179 3.09 11.62 -15.10
CA TYR A 179 2.81 12.51 -13.97
C TYR A 179 1.35 12.35 -13.53
N LEU A 180 1.15 12.17 -12.23
CA LEU A 180 -0.17 12.17 -11.61
C LEU A 180 -0.39 13.54 -11.00
N ASP A 181 -1.49 14.21 -11.34
CA ASP A 181 -1.83 15.53 -10.80
C ASP A 181 -2.12 15.48 -9.29
N ASN A 182 -2.34 16.63 -8.67
CA ASN A 182 -2.61 16.73 -7.23
C ASN A 182 -3.92 16.05 -6.79
N VAL A 183 -4.80 15.73 -7.74
CA VAL A 183 -6.02 14.95 -7.49
C VAL A 183 -5.75 13.45 -7.63
N GLY A 184 -4.72 13.06 -8.37
CA GLY A 184 -4.29 11.68 -8.61
C GLY A 184 -4.60 11.17 -10.02
N TYR A 185 -4.96 12.05 -10.95
CA TYR A 185 -5.18 11.64 -12.33
C TYR A 185 -3.91 11.78 -13.16
N MET A 186 -3.68 10.82 -14.03
CA MET A 186 -2.66 10.87 -15.07
C MET A 186 -2.93 12.05 -15.99
N VAL A 187 -1.90 12.88 -16.20
CA VAL A 187 -2.01 14.05 -17.10
C VAL A 187 -1.74 13.66 -18.55
N GLU A 188 -2.36 14.42 -19.47
CA GLU A 188 -2.19 14.30 -20.92
C GLU A 188 -2.07 15.68 -21.56
N GLY A 189 -1.43 15.76 -22.74
CA GLY A 189 -1.17 17.01 -23.43
C GLY A 189 -0.09 17.86 -22.74
N TRP A 190 -0.11 19.17 -22.99
CA TRP A 190 0.81 20.11 -22.36
C TRP A 190 0.43 20.39 -20.92
N ASN A 191 1.37 20.16 -20.00
CA ASN A 191 1.20 20.42 -18.57
C ASN A 191 2.44 21.09 -17.98
N GLN A 192 2.22 22.03 -17.05
CA GLN A 192 3.30 22.65 -16.30
C GLN A 192 3.49 21.93 -14.97
N VAL A 193 4.72 21.46 -14.72
CA VAL A 193 5.10 20.80 -13.47
C VAL A 193 6.37 21.48 -12.96
N ASP A 194 6.36 21.95 -11.72
CA ASP A 194 7.48 22.64 -11.08
C ASP A 194 8.08 23.76 -11.94
N GLY A 195 7.20 24.56 -12.60
CA GLY A 195 7.58 25.70 -13.42
C GLY A 195 8.02 25.36 -14.83
N ASN A 196 8.20 24.10 -15.21
CA ASN A 196 8.58 23.68 -16.55
C ASN A 196 7.39 23.08 -17.30
N TRP A 197 7.38 23.29 -18.64
CA TRP A 197 6.38 22.70 -19.52
C TRP A 197 6.83 21.35 -20.05
N TYR A 198 5.92 20.37 -19.99
CA TYR A 198 6.09 19.00 -20.48
C TYR A 198 4.90 18.63 -21.37
N TYR A 199 5.13 17.71 -22.29
CA TYR A 199 4.07 17.11 -23.08
C TYR A 199 3.91 15.65 -22.75
N PHE A 200 2.66 15.22 -22.54
CA PHE A 200 2.29 13.84 -22.28
C PHE A 200 1.39 13.36 -23.42
N TYR A 201 1.73 12.23 -24.03
CA TYR A 201 1.00 11.75 -25.18
C TYR A 201 -0.46 11.42 -24.83
N PRO A 202 -1.47 12.01 -25.53
CA PRO A 202 -2.88 11.71 -25.32
C PRO A 202 -3.19 10.22 -25.48
N GLY A 203 -4.04 9.67 -24.63
CA GLY A 203 -4.39 8.25 -24.59
C GLY A 203 -3.31 7.32 -24.02
N GLN A 204 -2.07 7.81 -23.86
CA GLN A 204 -0.95 7.04 -23.32
C GLN A 204 -0.43 7.60 -21.99
N GLY A 205 -0.46 8.93 -21.83
CA GLY A 205 0.00 9.66 -20.64
C GLY A 205 1.50 9.66 -20.40
N ASN A 206 2.31 9.02 -21.23
CA ASN A 206 3.75 9.04 -21.05
C ASN A 206 4.37 10.33 -21.58
N LYS A 207 5.38 10.82 -20.86
CA LYS A 207 6.11 12.05 -21.17
C LYS A 207 6.88 11.93 -22.49
N ALA A 208 6.76 12.94 -23.35
CA ALA A 208 7.59 13.12 -24.53
C ALA A 208 8.99 13.56 -24.13
N VAL A 209 10.03 13.04 -24.82
CA VAL A 209 11.43 13.42 -24.62
C VAL A 209 12.15 13.48 -25.96
N ASN A 210 13.08 14.44 -26.09
CA ASN A 210 13.94 14.60 -27.25
C ASN A 210 13.17 14.58 -28.59
N THR A 211 12.07 15.33 -28.68
CA THR A 211 11.17 15.32 -29.83
C THR A 211 10.50 16.69 -30.03
N THR A 212 9.90 16.90 -31.20
CA THR A 212 9.10 18.09 -31.51
C THR A 212 7.62 17.73 -31.52
N ILE A 213 6.80 18.45 -30.77
CA ILE A 213 5.36 18.38 -30.73
C ILE A 213 4.81 19.65 -31.42
N ASP A 214 4.18 19.47 -32.55
CA ASP A 214 3.82 20.55 -33.47
C ASP A 214 5.08 21.40 -33.84
N THR A 215 5.27 22.55 -33.22
CA THR A 215 6.44 23.42 -33.45
C THR A 215 7.32 23.56 -32.20
N PHE A 216 6.98 22.87 -31.11
CA PHE A 216 7.61 22.99 -29.80
C PHE A 216 8.55 21.82 -29.54
N TYR A 217 9.84 22.09 -29.39
CA TYR A 217 10.83 21.05 -29.07
C TYR A 217 10.89 20.80 -27.56
N VAL A 218 10.83 19.54 -27.17
CA VAL A 218 11.10 19.07 -25.80
C VAL A 218 12.45 18.36 -25.77
N ASN A 219 13.30 18.74 -24.84
CA ASN A 219 14.67 18.24 -24.70
C ASN A 219 14.74 16.80 -24.13
N GLN A 220 15.94 16.31 -23.85
CA GLN A 220 16.16 14.97 -23.27
C GLN A 220 15.48 14.77 -21.91
N GLN A 221 15.29 15.82 -21.14
CA GLN A 221 14.55 15.79 -19.86
C GLN A 221 13.03 15.89 -20.08
N GLY A 222 12.59 16.12 -21.31
CA GLY A 222 11.18 16.33 -21.69
C GLY A 222 10.70 17.76 -21.44
N ILE A 223 11.60 18.69 -21.11
CA ILE A 223 11.27 20.11 -20.88
C ILE A 223 11.19 20.82 -22.24
N TRP A 224 10.09 21.56 -22.42
CA TRP A 224 10.00 22.48 -23.55
C TRP A 224 11.08 23.55 -23.47
N VAL A 225 11.79 23.76 -24.58
CA VAL A 225 12.82 24.79 -24.73
C VAL A 225 12.45 25.74 -25.86
N HIS A 226 12.73 27.00 -25.65
CA HIS A 226 12.47 28.08 -26.63
C HIS A 226 13.53 28.10 -27.72
#